data_af3c39e8d5a36d5ce2a932c6176f31ea
#
_entry.id   af3c39e8d5a36d5ce2a932c6176f31ea
#
_cell.length_a   1.000
_cell.length_b   1.000
_cell.length_c   1.000
_cell.angle_alpha   90.00
_cell.angle_beta   90.00
_cell.angle_gamma   90.00
#
_symmetry.space_group_name_H-M   'P 1'
#
loop_
_entity.id
_entity.type
_entity.pdbx_description
1 polymer ?
#
loop_
_entity_poly.entity_id
_entity_poly.type
_entity_poly.pdbx_seq_one_letter_code
_entity_poly.pdbx_strand_id
1 'polypeptide(L)'
;MKIKTALTLKNTGVIAVVFLLCMTLIYLVSEHIRSNTFFHNLKSEAVTKVHLFLQNQVNADIMQSIYLNNKEFINEVEVAVYTTDFHMLYHDAIDNDIVKENPEMIAQILQQKEIEFYIGKYQAVGMVYPFNGQTYIVTAAAYDGYGHTNLLELQKTLVILFFIGLLLLFITCYFLVRASLKPIREIVKEAETITASRIDQRLPVRNEKDELGELSQAFNELLERLEISFNSQKMFVSNVSHEMRTPLAALIAELDLCLQKDRTETQYRQAMQNVLQDARRMTKLIDGLLNLAKADYQKEQIKMHEIRL
;
A
#
# COMPACT_ATOMS: atom_id res chain seq x y z
N MET A 1 7.42 5.74 15.95
CA MET A 1 6.69 4.49 15.55
C MET A 1 7.69 3.56 14.88
N LYS A 2 7.76 2.25 15.22
CA LYS A 2 8.71 1.32 14.59
C LYS A 2 8.35 1.15 13.11
N ILE A 3 9.33 1.11 12.21
CA ILE A 3 9.16 0.96 10.75
C ILE A 3 8.16 -0.16 10.40
N LYS A 4 8.24 -1.29 11.12
CA LYS A 4 7.31 -2.41 10.98
C LYS A 4 5.84 -1.99 11.11
N THR A 5 5.49 -1.27 12.17
CA THR A 5 4.10 -0.85 12.47
C THR A 5 3.61 0.18 11.45
N ALA A 6 4.50 1.11 11.05
CA ALA A 6 4.20 2.12 10.04
C ALA A 6 3.90 1.47 8.68
N LEU A 7 4.73 0.52 8.25
CA LEU A 7 4.58 -0.16 6.97
C LEU A 7 3.33 -1.05 6.94
N THR A 8 3.08 -1.80 8.03
CA THR A 8 1.85 -2.61 8.14
C THR A 8 0.61 -1.72 8.06
N LEU A 9 0.55 -0.62 8.82
CA LEU A 9 -0.60 0.29 8.81
C LEU A 9 -0.81 0.95 7.45
N LYS A 10 0.27 1.41 6.81
CA LYS A 10 0.22 2.04 5.49
C LYS A 10 -0.29 1.07 4.42
N ASN A 11 0.26 -0.14 4.36
CA ASN A 11 -0.18 -1.15 3.38
C ASN A 11 -1.62 -1.58 3.63
N THR A 12 -2.01 -1.85 4.89
CA THR A 12 -3.39 -2.17 5.25
C THR A 12 -4.34 -1.03 4.88
N GLY A 13 -3.94 0.24 5.10
CA GLY A 13 -4.74 1.41 4.74
C GLY A 13 -4.97 1.53 3.23
N VAL A 14 -3.94 1.36 2.41
CA VAL A 14 -4.08 1.40 0.94
C VAL A 14 -5.01 0.30 0.45
N ILE A 15 -4.83 -0.94 0.92
CA ILE A 15 -5.67 -2.06 0.50
C ILE A 15 -7.12 -1.88 1.01
N ALA A 16 -7.31 -1.33 2.21
CA ALA A 16 -8.64 -1.03 2.75
C ALA A 16 -9.41 -0.03 1.87
N VAL A 17 -8.74 1.01 1.36
CA VAL A 17 -9.34 1.98 0.42
C VAL A 17 -9.77 1.30 -0.88
N VAL A 18 -8.90 0.48 -1.47
CA VAL A 18 -9.22 -0.27 -2.70
C VAL A 18 -10.41 -1.21 -2.46
N PHE A 19 -10.41 -1.91 -1.32
CA PHE A 19 -11.49 -2.82 -0.95
C PHE A 19 -12.82 -2.11 -0.77
N LEU A 20 -12.81 -0.93 -0.14
CA LEU A 20 -14.00 -0.09 0.02
C LEU A 20 -14.53 0.39 -1.33
N LEU A 21 -13.65 0.81 -2.26
CA LEU A 21 -14.05 1.20 -3.62
C LEU A 21 -14.70 0.03 -4.38
N CYS A 22 -14.14 -1.17 -4.29
CA CYS A 22 -14.72 -2.37 -4.90
C CYS A 22 -16.11 -2.68 -4.32
N MET A 23 -16.29 -2.61 -3.00
CA MET A 23 -17.58 -2.84 -2.34
C MET A 23 -18.63 -1.80 -2.77
N THR A 24 -18.23 -0.53 -2.85
CA THR A 24 -19.10 0.54 -3.33
C THR A 24 -19.52 0.32 -4.78
N LEU A 25 -18.59 -0.10 -5.63
CA LEU A 25 -18.88 -0.44 -7.03
C LEU A 25 -19.87 -1.59 -7.15
N ILE A 26 -19.67 -2.66 -6.38
CA ILE A 26 -20.59 -3.81 -6.34
C ILE A 26 -22.02 -3.36 -5.95
N TYR A 27 -22.13 -2.51 -4.93
CA TYR A 27 -23.42 -1.98 -4.49
C TYR A 27 -24.09 -1.15 -5.59
N LEU A 28 -23.39 -0.21 -6.23
CA LEU A 28 -23.93 0.63 -7.30
C LEU A 28 -24.34 -0.18 -8.52
N VAL A 29 -23.53 -1.15 -8.92
CA VAL A 29 -23.87 -2.06 -10.05
C VAL A 29 -25.11 -2.91 -9.70
N SER A 30 -25.18 -3.42 -8.48
CA SER A 30 -26.32 -4.22 -8.03
C SER A 30 -27.61 -3.41 -7.99
N GLU A 31 -27.56 -2.15 -7.53
CA GLU A 31 -28.70 -1.23 -7.56
C GLU A 31 -29.17 -0.95 -8.99
N HIS A 32 -28.25 -0.69 -9.90
CA HIS A 32 -28.56 -0.44 -11.30
C HIS A 32 -29.21 -1.68 -11.97
N ILE A 33 -28.65 -2.86 -11.77
CA ILE A 33 -29.20 -4.12 -12.29
C ILE A 33 -30.60 -4.36 -11.72
N ARG A 34 -30.79 -4.15 -10.42
CA ARG A 34 -32.09 -4.29 -9.76
C ARG A 34 -33.14 -3.40 -10.42
N SER A 35 -32.82 -2.09 -10.56
CA SER A 35 -33.74 -1.13 -11.16
C SER A 35 -34.14 -1.51 -12.58
N ASN A 36 -33.18 -1.86 -13.44
CA ASN A 36 -33.44 -2.25 -14.81
C ASN A 36 -34.25 -3.54 -14.91
N THR A 37 -33.93 -4.52 -14.07
CA THR A 37 -34.67 -5.79 -14.02
C THR A 37 -36.12 -5.56 -13.58
N PHE A 38 -36.33 -4.67 -12.61
CA PHE A 38 -37.67 -4.37 -12.15
C PHE A 38 -38.51 -3.66 -13.22
N PHE A 39 -37.96 -2.67 -13.93
CA PHE A 39 -38.65 -2.04 -15.08
C PHE A 39 -39.02 -3.05 -16.15
N HIS A 40 -38.13 -3.97 -16.48
CA HIS A 40 -38.41 -5.02 -17.44
C HIS A 40 -39.53 -5.96 -17.00
N ASN A 41 -39.52 -6.36 -15.74
CA ASN A 41 -40.57 -7.21 -15.18
C ASN A 41 -41.90 -6.47 -15.11
N LEU A 42 -41.91 -5.22 -14.68
CA LEU A 42 -43.09 -4.37 -14.64
C LEU A 42 -43.76 -4.25 -16.02
N LYS A 43 -42.96 -4.01 -17.05
CA LYS A 43 -43.42 -3.97 -18.44
C LYS A 43 -44.03 -5.32 -18.89
N SER A 44 -43.34 -6.42 -18.60
CA SER A 44 -43.81 -7.76 -18.97
C SER A 44 -45.14 -8.09 -18.31
N GLU A 45 -45.31 -7.72 -17.04
CA GLU A 45 -46.56 -7.94 -16.33
C GLU A 45 -47.70 -7.05 -16.85
N ALA A 46 -47.40 -5.76 -17.12
CA ALA A 46 -48.35 -4.85 -17.74
C ALA A 46 -48.87 -5.39 -19.11
N VAL A 47 -47.93 -5.83 -19.96
CA VAL A 47 -48.26 -6.40 -21.27
C VAL A 47 -49.17 -7.63 -21.11
N THR A 48 -48.86 -8.50 -20.14
CA THR A 48 -49.68 -9.71 -19.89
C THR A 48 -51.09 -9.33 -19.43
N LYS A 49 -51.24 -8.43 -18.47
CA LYS A 49 -52.55 -7.98 -17.98
C LYS A 49 -53.36 -7.31 -19.09
N VAL A 50 -52.77 -6.41 -19.84
CA VAL A 50 -53.46 -5.72 -20.97
C VAL A 50 -53.88 -6.69 -22.05
N HIS A 51 -53.04 -7.67 -22.38
CA HIS A 51 -53.36 -8.68 -23.38
C HIS A 51 -54.57 -9.50 -22.97
N LEU A 52 -54.65 -9.98 -21.73
CA LEU A 52 -55.76 -10.70 -21.17
C LEU A 52 -57.05 -9.85 -21.16
N PHE A 53 -56.96 -8.57 -20.83
CA PHE A 53 -58.08 -7.64 -20.84
C PHE A 53 -58.63 -7.42 -22.27
N LEU A 54 -57.78 -7.08 -23.23
CA LEU A 54 -58.18 -6.78 -24.61
C LEU A 54 -58.68 -8.00 -25.40
N GLN A 55 -58.26 -9.22 -25.02
CA GLN A 55 -58.83 -10.47 -25.59
C GLN A 55 -60.17 -10.86 -25.03
N ASN A 56 -60.75 -10.07 -24.12
CA ASN A 56 -61.99 -10.43 -23.37
C ASN A 56 -61.94 -11.79 -22.64
N GLN A 57 -60.74 -12.28 -22.34
CA GLN A 57 -60.53 -13.51 -21.58
C GLN A 57 -60.82 -13.31 -20.08
N VAL A 58 -60.61 -12.12 -19.57
CA VAL A 58 -60.86 -11.74 -18.18
C VAL A 58 -61.64 -10.42 -18.17
N ASN A 59 -62.76 -10.39 -17.45
CA ASN A 59 -63.56 -9.18 -17.29
C ASN A 59 -62.85 -8.18 -16.35
N ALA A 60 -63.09 -6.89 -16.54
CA ALA A 60 -62.53 -5.79 -15.72
C ALA A 60 -62.77 -6.04 -14.21
N ASP A 61 -63.96 -6.47 -13.81
CA ASP A 61 -64.33 -6.75 -12.41
C ASP A 61 -63.49 -7.89 -11.80
N ILE A 62 -63.14 -8.90 -12.61
CA ILE A 62 -62.30 -10.03 -12.16
C ILE A 62 -60.85 -9.57 -12.00
N MET A 63 -60.32 -8.80 -12.95
CA MET A 63 -58.97 -8.25 -12.85
C MET A 63 -58.79 -7.34 -11.65
N GLN A 64 -59.79 -6.48 -11.40
CA GLN A 64 -59.82 -5.58 -10.26
C GLN A 64 -59.94 -6.37 -8.93
N SER A 65 -60.73 -7.45 -8.90
CA SER A 65 -60.81 -8.36 -7.75
C SER A 65 -59.47 -9.04 -7.46
N ILE A 66 -58.73 -9.46 -8.52
CA ILE A 66 -57.37 -10.02 -8.39
C ILE A 66 -56.42 -8.97 -7.82
N TYR A 67 -56.47 -7.74 -8.33
CA TYR A 67 -55.65 -6.64 -7.82
C TYR A 67 -55.95 -6.36 -6.34
N LEU A 68 -57.19 -6.22 -5.95
CA LEU A 68 -57.60 -5.93 -4.59
C LEU A 68 -57.23 -7.04 -3.59
N ASN A 69 -57.36 -8.31 -4.01
CA ASN A 69 -57.02 -9.45 -3.18
C ASN A 69 -55.51 -9.65 -3.01
N ASN A 70 -54.71 -9.14 -3.95
CA ASN A 70 -53.26 -9.24 -3.91
C ASN A 70 -52.60 -7.98 -3.34
N LYS A 71 -53.36 -6.95 -2.96
CA LYS A 71 -52.89 -5.65 -2.48
C LYS A 71 -51.97 -5.73 -1.24
N GLU A 72 -52.09 -6.81 -0.46
CA GLU A 72 -51.23 -7.05 0.71
C GLU A 72 -49.92 -7.78 0.35
N PHE A 73 -49.75 -8.27 -0.88
CA PHE A 73 -48.54 -8.93 -1.32
C PHE A 73 -47.53 -7.95 -1.89
N ILE A 74 -46.24 -8.27 -1.69
CA ILE A 74 -45.14 -7.47 -2.15
C ILE A 74 -45.09 -7.45 -3.69
N ASN A 75 -44.95 -6.25 -4.29
CA ASN A 75 -44.85 -6.01 -5.74
C ASN A 75 -46.18 -6.09 -6.53
N GLU A 76 -47.25 -5.62 -5.94
CA GLU A 76 -48.49 -5.46 -6.69
C GLU A 76 -48.31 -4.40 -7.80
N VAL A 77 -48.65 -4.79 -9.02
CA VAL A 77 -48.56 -3.93 -10.20
C VAL A 77 -49.90 -3.29 -10.49
N GLU A 78 -50.02 -1.98 -10.35
CA GLU A 78 -51.16 -1.20 -10.80
C GLU A 78 -51.03 -0.95 -12.31
N VAL A 79 -52.04 -1.26 -13.07
CA VAL A 79 -52.09 -1.05 -14.52
C VAL A 79 -53.28 -0.23 -14.90
N ALA A 80 -53.08 0.73 -15.81
CA ALA A 80 -54.15 1.46 -16.46
C ALA A 80 -54.03 1.39 -18.00
N VAL A 81 -55.16 1.40 -18.68
CA VAL A 81 -55.26 1.29 -20.15
C VAL A 81 -56.10 2.42 -20.68
N TYR A 82 -55.52 3.17 -21.62
CA TYR A 82 -56.16 4.32 -22.29
C TYR A 82 -56.18 4.16 -23.81
N THR A 83 -57.14 4.83 -24.43
CA THR A 83 -57.07 5.09 -25.86
C THR A 83 -56.08 6.22 -26.16
N THR A 84 -55.77 6.42 -27.43
CA THR A 84 -54.90 7.53 -27.89
C THR A 84 -55.51 8.93 -27.58
N ASP A 85 -56.84 9.01 -27.42
CA ASP A 85 -57.59 10.23 -27.13
C ASP A 85 -57.81 10.44 -25.62
N PHE A 86 -57.02 9.78 -24.76
CA PHE A 86 -57.09 9.90 -23.31
C PHE A 86 -58.43 9.41 -22.71
N HIS A 87 -59.07 8.45 -23.35
CA HIS A 87 -60.25 7.80 -22.79
C HIS A 87 -59.82 6.53 -22.02
N MET A 88 -60.10 6.49 -20.73
CA MET A 88 -59.77 5.36 -19.86
C MET A 88 -60.67 4.16 -20.16
N LEU A 89 -60.04 3.00 -20.46
CA LEU A 89 -60.72 1.73 -20.70
C LEU A 89 -60.68 0.82 -19.47
N TYR A 90 -59.59 0.88 -18.75
CA TYR A 90 -59.35 0.05 -17.57
C TYR A 90 -58.41 0.74 -16.61
N HIS A 91 -58.62 0.55 -15.29
CA HIS A 91 -57.71 0.97 -14.24
C HIS A 91 -57.83 0.02 -13.04
N ASP A 92 -56.69 -0.45 -12.51
CA ASP A 92 -56.67 -1.35 -11.35
C ASP A 92 -57.05 -0.62 -10.05
N ALA A 93 -56.62 0.63 -9.87
CA ALA A 93 -56.84 1.38 -8.64
C ALA A 93 -58.25 1.98 -8.57
N ILE A 94 -58.89 1.86 -7.38
CA ILE A 94 -60.13 2.52 -7.06
C ILE A 94 -59.90 3.70 -6.12
N ASP A 95 -59.08 3.53 -5.07
CA ASP A 95 -58.93 4.50 -3.99
C ASP A 95 -57.55 5.17 -3.94
N ASN A 96 -56.53 4.59 -4.52
CA ASN A 96 -55.13 5.06 -4.46
C ASN A 96 -54.48 4.93 -5.85
N ASP A 97 -54.65 5.94 -6.64
CA ASP A 97 -54.03 6.08 -7.95
C ASP A 97 -52.55 6.51 -7.80
N ILE A 98 -51.63 5.59 -8.15
CA ILE A 98 -50.18 5.84 -8.05
C ILE A 98 -49.72 6.74 -9.20
N VAL A 99 -50.21 6.46 -10.43
CA VAL A 99 -49.88 7.21 -11.64
C VAL A 99 -51.08 8.09 -11.99
N LYS A 100 -50.96 9.38 -11.68
CA LYS A 100 -51.99 10.36 -12.12
C LYS A 100 -51.71 10.73 -13.58
N GLU A 101 -52.28 9.93 -14.47
CA GLU A 101 -52.13 10.18 -15.90
C GLU A 101 -52.81 11.49 -16.31
N ASN A 102 -52.18 12.14 -17.27
CA ASN A 102 -52.68 13.36 -17.89
C ASN A 102 -52.48 13.34 -19.40
N PRO A 103 -53.16 14.20 -20.18
CA PRO A 103 -53.02 14.22 -21.63
C PRO A 103 -51.61 14.47 -22.11
N GLU A 104 -50.81 15.21 -21.36
CA GLU A 104 -49.40 15.50 -21.71
C GLU A 104 -48.54 14.21 -21.63
N MET A 105 -48.75 13.40 -20.59
CA MET A 105 -48.06 12.11 -20.43
C MET A 105 -48.43 11.16 -21.54
N ILE A 106 -49.72 11.05 -21.92
CA ILE A 106 -50.20 10.24 -23.05
C ILE A 106 -49.52 10.69 -24.36
N ALA A 107 -49.45 12.00 -24.61
CA ALA A 107 -48.74 12.54 -25.78
C ALA A 107 -47.25 12.20 -25.78
N GLN A 108 -46.61 12.26 -24.63
CA GLN A 108 -45.20 11.89 -24.48
C GLN A 108 -44.99 10.38 -24.74
N ILE A 109 -45.85 9.50 -24.21
CA ILE A 109 -45.79 8.06 -24.45
C ILE A 109 -45.96 7.76 -25.93
N LEU A 110 -46.92 8.41 -26.60
CA LEU A 110 -47.14 8.26 -28.04
C LEU A 110 -45.90 8.66 -28.87
N GLN A 111 -45.22 9.73 -28.49
CA GLN A 111 -44.03 10.22 -29.18
C GLN A 111 -42.81 9.32 -28.97
N GLN A 112 -42.54 8.92 -27.71
CA GLN A 112 -41.36 8.14 -27.36
C GLN A 112 -41.55 6.61 -27.46
N LYS A 113 -42.81 6.18 -27.58
CA LYS A 113 -43.27 4.78 -27.58
C LYS A 113 -43.19 4.09 -26.22
N GLU A 114 -42.22 4.48 -25.41
CA GLU A 114 -41.97 3.94 -24.06
C GLU A 114 -41.29 4.99 -23.21
N ILE A 115 -41.74 5.13 -21.95
CA ILE A 115 -41.13 6.00 -20.93
C ILE A 115 -41.01 5.23 -19.63
N GLU A 116 -39.90 5.38 -18.94
CA GLU A 116 -39.65 4.89 -17.59
C GLU A 116 -39.48 6.08 -16.64
N PHE A 117 -40.17 6.06 -15.52
CA PHE A 117 -40.12 7.15 -14.56
C PHE A 117 -40.36 6.68 -13.13
N TYR A 118 -40.09 7.58 -12.17
CA TYR A 118 -40.28 7.31 -10.76
C TYR A 118 -41.34 8.26 -10.18
N ILE A 119 -42.25 7.71 -9.35
CA ILE A 119 -43.23 8.46 -8.57
C ILE A 119 -42.97 8.18 -7.09
N GLY A 120 -42.21 9.04 -6.44
CA GLY A 120 -41.75 8.78 -5.08
C GLY A 120 -40.93 7.50 -4.96
N LYS A 121 -41.47 6.48 -4.30
CA LYS A 121 -40.81 5.18 -4.15
C LYS A 121 -41.23 4.13 -5.21
N TYR A 122 -42.20 4.50 -6.05
CA TYR A 122 -42.72 3.59 -7.08
C TYR A 122 -41.95 3.77 -8.39
N GLN A 123 -41.73 2.66 -9.08
CA GLN A 123 -41.22 2.66 -10.45
C GLN A 123 -42.44 2.55 -11.39
N ALA A 124 -42.48 3.34 -12.43
CA ALA A 124 -43.58 3.36 -13.35
C ALA A 124 -43.09 3.32 -14.80
N VAL A 125 -43.88 2.68 -15.66
CA VAL A 125 -43.64 2.59 -17.11
C VAL A 125 -44.89 3.03 -17.85
N GLY A 126 -44.70 3.82 -18.91
CA GLY A 126 -45.75 4.13 -19.87
C GLY A 126 -45.36 3.57 -21.25
N MET A 127 -46.23 2.85 -21.92
CA MET A 127 -45.87 2.26 -23.20
C MET A 127 -47.07 2.24 -24.18
N VAL A 128 -46.75 2.20 -25.48
CA VAL A 128 -47.67 2.03 -26.57
C VAL A 128 -47.89 0.51 -26.80
N TYR A 129 -49.13 0.07 -26.79
CA TYR A 129 -49.51 -1.32 -27.02
C TYR A 129 -50.45 -1.47 -28.23
N PRO A 130 -49.97 -2.01 -29.37
CA PRO A 130 -50.79 -2.25 -30.54
C PRO A 130 -51.57 -3.57 -30.38
N PHE A 131 -52.88 -3.55 -30.63
CA PHE A 131 -53.72 -4.74 -30.59
C PHE A 131 -54.89 -4.63 -31.59
N ASN A 132 -55.06 -5.65 -32.44
CA ASN A 132 -56.12 -5.75 -33.45
C ASN A 132 -56.25 -4.49 -34.38
N GLY A 133 -55.14 -3.87 -34.76
CA GLY A 133 -55.12 -2.69 -35.62
C GLY A 133 -55.41 -1.35 -34.90
N GLN A 134 -55.70 -1.40 -33.61
CA GLN A 134 -55.81 -0.22 -32.75
C GLN A 134 -54.60 -0.03 -31.85
N THR A 135 -54.34 1.20 -31.42
CA THR A 135 -53.22 1.54 -30.53
C THR A 135 -53.76 1.94 -29.16
N TYR A 136 -53.22 1.32 -28.14
CA TYR A 136 -53.58 1.59 -26.74
C TYR A 136 -52.34 2.15 -26.02
N ILE A 137 -52.60 2.94 -24.99
CA ILE A 137 -51.57 3.44 -24.06
C ILE A 137 -51.76 2.69 -22.76
N VAL A 138 -50.66 2.16 -22.26
CA VAL A 138 -50.62 1.40 -21.02
C VAL A 138 -49.63 2.05 -20.06
N THR A 139 -50.10 2.31 -18.86
CA THR A 139 -49.25 2.70 -17.76
C THR A 139 -49.23 1.58 -16.72
N ALA A 140 -48.12 1.38 -16.10
CA ALA A 140 -47.97 0.45 -14.99
C ALA A 140 -47.04 1.02 -13.92
N ALA A 141 -47.40 0.78 -12.67
CA ALA A 141 -46.57 1.22 -11.54
C ALA A 141 -46.54 0.17 -10.43
N ALA A 142 -45.42 0.00 -9.81
CA ALA A 142 -45.27 -0.84 -8.64
C ALA A 142 -44.11 -0.40 -7.75
N TYR A 143 -44.13 -0.84 -6.49
CA TYR A 143 -43.07 -0.68 -5.53
C TYR A 143 -42.19 -1.94 -5.44
N ASP A 144 -40.89 -1.79 -5.71
CA ASP A 144 -39.95 -2.90 -5.60
C ASP A 144 -39.52 -3.16 -4.14
N GLY A 145 -40.46 -3.65 -3.33
CA GLY A 145 -40.19 -3.95 -1.92
C GLY A 145 -39.19 -5.09 -1.72
N TYR A 146 -39.26 -6.11 -2.57
CA TYR A 146 -38.37 -7.27 -2.51
C TYR A 146 -36.94 -6.89 -2.93
N GLY A 147 -36.79 -6.15 -4.02
CA GLY A 147 -35.50 -5.69 -4.48
C GLY A 147 -34.80 -4.73 -3.49
N HIS A 148 -35.59 -3.84 -2.85
CA HIS A 148 -35.04 -2.99 -1.79
C HIS A 148 -34.60 -3.79 -0.56
N THR A 149 -35.36 -4.81 -0.16
CA THR A 149 -34.96 -5.70 0.94
C THR A 149 -33.67 -6.43 0.63
N ASN A 150 -33.55 -6.98 -0.58
CA ASN A 150 -32.33 -7.65 -1.04
C ASN A 150 -31.11 -6.71 -1.07
N LEU A 151 -31.29 -5.44 -1.49
CA LEU A 151 -30.21 -4.45 -1.43
C LEU A 151 -29.77 -4.15 -0.01
N LEU A 152 -30.69 -4.06 0.94
CA LEU A 152 -30.36 -3.87 2.36
C LEU A 152 -29.60 -5.07 2.93
N GLU A 153 -29.99 -6.28 2.56
CA GLU A 153 -29.27 -7.50 2.96
C GLU A 153 -27.88 -7.58 2.32
N LEU A 154 -27.78 -7.22 1.04
CA LEU A 154 -26.49 -7.10 0.37
C LEU A 154 -25.59 -6.08 1.08
N GLN A 155 -26.11 -4.90 1.42
CA GLN A 155 -25.37 -3.87 2.14
C GLN A 155 -24.84 -4.39 3.49
N LYS A 156 -25.68 -5.05 4.29
CA LYS A 156 -25.27 -5.67 5.57
C LYS A 156 -24.15 -6.69 5.36
N THR A 157 -24.32 -7.55 4.35
CA THR A 157 -23.34 -8.59 4.01
C THR A 157 -22.01 -7.98 3.59
N LEU A 158 -22.02 -6.94 2.75
CA LEU A 158 -20.83 -6.22 2.31
C LEU A 158 -20.09 -5.56 3.50
N VAL A 159 -20.84 -4.96 4.44
CA VAL A 159 -20.23 -4.36 5.66
C VAL A 159 -19.57 -5.43 6.53
N ILE A 160 -20.22 -6.55 6.77
CA ILE A 160 -19.64 -7.66 7.53
C ILE A 160 -18.37 -8.19 6.84
N LEU A 161 -18.45 -8.42 5.53
CA LEU A 161 -17.34 -8.92 4.73
C LEU A 161 -16.16 -7.93 4.72
N PHE A 162 -16.44 -6.61 4.72
CA PHE A 162 -15.43 -5.57 4.82
C PHE A 162 -14.61 -5.69 6.11
N PHE A 163 -15.27 -5.80 7.25
CA PHE A 163 -14.55 -5.90 8.54
C PHE A 163 -13.79 -7.22 8.71
N ILE A 164 -14.36 -8.33 8.26
CA ILE A 164 -13.66 -9.63 8.27
C ILE A 164 -12.46 -9.58 7.34
N GLY A 165 -12.62 -9.07 6.12
CA GLY A 165 -11.54 -8.91 5.14
C GLY A 165 -10.43 -7.99 5.67
N LEU A 166 -10.78 -6.86 6.30
CA LEU A 166 -9.83 -5.93 6.89
C LEU A 166 -9.00 -6.59 8.01
N LEU A 167 -9.64 -7.39 8.86
CA LEU A 167 -8.96 -8.13 9.93
C LEU A 167 -7.96 -9.14 9.37
N LEU A 168 -8.39 -9.93 8.39
CA LEU A 168 -7.51 -10.93 7.72
C LEU A 168 -6.35 -10.25 7.01
N LEU A 169 -6.60 -9.15 6.30
CA LEU A 169 -5.57 -8.36 5.64
C LEU A 169 -4.56 -7.80 6.64
N PHE A 170 -5.02 -7.25 7.75
CA PHE A 170 -4.13 -6.75 8.81
C PHE A 170 -3.22 -7.84 9.36
N ILE A 171 -3.78 -9.02 9.66
CA ILE A 171 -3.03 -10.17 10.17
C ILE A 171 -1.98 -10.61 9.12
N THR A 172 -2.39 -10.77 7.87
CA THR A 172 -1.50 -11.18 6.77
C THR A 172 -0.38 -10.17 6.54
N CYS A 173 -0.68 -8.88 6.45
CA CYS A 173 0.31 -7.81 6.34
C CYS A 173 1.28 -7.79 7.52
N TYR A 174 0.79 -8.01 8.75
CA TYR A 174 1.64 -8.05 9.94
C TYR A 174 2.68 -9.17 9.85
N PHE A 175 2.28 -10.38 9.47
CA PHE A 175 3.20 -11.52 9.32
C PHE A 175 4.16 -11.33 8.16
N LEU A 176 3.67 -10.85 7.01
CA LEU A 176 4.49 -10.61 5.82
C LEU A 176 5.58 -9.56 6.09
N VAL A 177 5.22 -8.40 6.65
CA VAL A 177 6.19 -7.34 7.01
C VAL A 177 7.19 -7.84 8.06
N ARG A 178 6.74 -8.66 9.01
CA ARG A 178 7.63 -9.26 10.00
C ARG A 178 8.66 -10.19 9.37
N ALA A 179 8.24 -11.02 8.43
CA ALA A 179 9.10 -11.96 7.72
C ALA A 179 10.11 -11.22 6.83
N SER A 180 9.66 -10.22 6.06
CA SER A 180 10.51 -9.42 5.16
C SER A 180 11.55 -8.57 5.91
N LEU A 181 11.24 -8.08 7.11
CA LEU A 181 12.17 -7.27 7.91
C LEU A 181 13.07 -8.10 8.86
N LYS A 182 12.89 -9.43 8.92
CA LYS A 182 13.72 -10.29 9.78
C LYS A 182 15.20 -10.30 9.34
N PRO A 183 15.54 -10.47 8.04
CA PRO A 183 16.92 -10.46 7.58
C PRO A 183 17.65 -9.15 7.88
N ILE A 184 16.98 -8.01 7.68
CA ILE A 184 17.55 -6.68 7.98
C ILE A 184 17.96 -6.56 9.45
N ARG A 185 17.12 -7.06 10.37
CA ARG A 185 17.46 -7.03 11.82
C ARG A 185 18.65 -7.92 12.15
N GLU A 186 18.80 -9.03 11.46
CA GLU A 186 19.94 -9.91 11.67
C GLU A 186 21.23 -9.24 11.22
N ILE A 187 21.24 -8.59 10.03
CA ILE A 187 22.36 -7.79 9.53
C ILE A 187 22.73 -6.67 10.53
N VAL A 188 21.74 -5.91 11.00
CA VAL A 188 21.97 -4.83 11.98
C VAL A 188 22.57 -5.39 13.27
N LYS A 189 22.02 -6.49 13.81
CA LYS A 189 22.50 -7.10 15.03
C LYS A 189 23.95 -7.62 14.90
N GLU A 190 24.30 -8.21 13.76
CA GLU A 190 25.66 -8.67 13.52
C GLU A 190 26.60 -7.50 13.32
N ALA A 191 26.20 -6.46 12.59
CA ALA A 191 26.99 -5.24 12.45
C ALA A 191 27.30 -4.56 13.81
N GLU A 192 26.35 -4.57 14.76
CA GLU A 192 26.55 -4.05 16.12
C GLU A 192 27.59 -4.85 16.93
N THR A 193 27.87 -6.11 16.58
CA THR A 193 28.88 -6.94 17.26
C THR A 193 30.30 -6.74 16.73
N ILE A 194 30.44 -6.10 15.58
CA ILE A 194 31.72 -5.80 14.95
C ILE A 194 32.37 -4.64 15.69
N THR A 195 33.54 -4.88 16.26
CA THR A 195 34.35 -3.90 16.97
C THR A 195 35.75 -3.86 16.38
N ALA A 196 36.58 -2.87 16.75
CA ALA A 196 37.98 -2.80 16.33
C ALA A 196 38.79 -4.07 16.65
N SER A 197 38.38 -4.81 17.72
CA SER A 197 39.03 -6.08 18.10
C SER A 197 38.47 -7.31 17.35
N ARG A 198 37.37 -7.17 16.60
CA ARG A 198 36.68 -8.21 15.84
C ARG A 198 36.34 -7.74 14.43
N ILE A 199 37.23 -6.97 13.83
CA ILE A 199 37.05 -6.40 12.50
C ILE A 199 37.16 -7.46 11.38
N ASP A 200 37.66 -8.63 11.71
CA ASP A 200 37.75 -9.83 10.86
C ASP A 200 36.41 -10.50 10.61
N GLN A 201 35.37 -10.17 11.40
CA GLN A 201 34.03 -10.70 11.18
C GLN A 201 33.38 -10.12 9.92
N ARG A 202 32.54 -10.92 9.28
CA ARG A 202 31.81 -10.54 8.05
C ARG A 202 30.32 -10.78 8.25
N LEU A 203 29.51 -9.92 7.61
CA LEU A 203 28.07 -10.08 7.56
C LEU A 203 27.70 -11.28 6.65
N PRO A 204 26.71 -12.10 7.03
CA PRO A 204 26.28 -13.21 6.22
C PRO A 204 25.60 -12.74 4.94
N VAL A 205 26.04 -13.25 3.81
CA VAL A 205 25.39 -13.08 2.52
C VAL A 205 24.50 -14.30 2.29
N ARG A 206 23.19 -14.15 2.53
CA ARG A 206 22.22 -15.24 2.39
C ARG A 206 21.83 -15.51 0.94
N ASN A 207 21.67 -14.46 0.16
CA ASN A 207 21.32 -14.53 -1.24
C ASN A 207 22.05 -13.39 -1.97
N GLU A 208 22.97 -13.77 -2.85
CA GLU A 208 23.79 -12.80 -3.62
C GLU A 208 22.99 -12.07 -4.72
N LYS A 209 21.74 -12.50 -4.99
CA LYS A 209 20.93 -11.99 -6.08
C LYS A 209 19.87 -10.97 -5.63
N ASP A 210 19.76 -10.67 -4.33
CA ASP A 210 18.82 -9.69 -3.82
C ASP A 210 19.55 -8.45 -3.25
N GLU A 211 18.80 -7.40 -3.03
CA GLU A 211 19.31 -6.10 -2.56
C GLU A 211 19.94 -6.21 -1.17
N LEU A 212 19.55 -7.19 -0.35
CA LEU A 212 20.11 -7.41 0.97
C LEU A 212 21.46 -8.14 0.89
N GLY A 213 21.61 -9.03 -0.07
CA GLY A 213 22.89 -9.65 -0.38
C GLY A 213 23.90 -8.65 -0.90
N GLU A 214 23.51 -7.79 -1.84
CA GLU A 214 24.33 -6.69 -2.36
C GLU A 214 24.76 -5.72 -1.24
N LEU A 215 23.84 -5.35 -0.35
CA LEU A 215 24.15 -4.53 0.82
C LEU A 215 25.17 -5.22 1.74
N SER A 216 25.01 -6.50 2.03
CA SER A 216 25.92 -7.26 2.87
C SER A 216 27.33 -7.35 2.25
N GLN A 217 27.43 -7.55 0.93
CA GLN A 217 28.70 -7.55 0.20
C GLN A 217 29.40 -6.20 0.25
N ALA A 218 28.67 -5.11 -0.07
CA ALA A 218 29.24 -3.76 0.01
C ALA A 218 29.74 -3.41 1.41
N PHE A 219 29.01 -3.86 2.44
CA PHE A 219 29.46 -3.67 3.83
C PHE A 219 30.69 -4.50 4.16
N ASN A 220 30.77 -5.74 3.68
CA ASN A 220 31.94 -6.61 3.86
C ASN A 220 33.19 -6.04 3.16
N GLU A 221 33.05 -5.44 1.99
CA GLU A 221 34.15 -4.73 1.31
C GLU A 221 34.66 -3.54 2.13
N LEU A 222 33.76 -2.79 2.75
CA LEU A 222 34.13 -1.70 3.67
C LEU A 222 34.90 -2.22 4.89
N LEU A 223 34.42 -3.34 5.48
CA LEU A 223 35.12 -3.97 6.60
C LEU A 223 36.52 -4.47 6.22
N GLU A 224 36.68 -5.02 5.03
CA GLU A 224 38.00 -5.46 4.53
C GLU A 224 38.98 -4.29 4.40
N ARG A 225 38.53 -3.17 3.83
CA ARG A 225 39.36 -1.95 3.73
C ARG A 225 39.73 -1.41 5.11
N LEU A 226 38.79 -1.42 6.06
CA LEU A 226 39.04 -1.01 7.44
C LEU A 226 40.01 -1.96 8.14
N GLU A 227 39.88 -3.26 7.97
CA GLU A 227 40.76 -4.27 8.53
C GLU A 227 42.21 -4.09 8.05
N ILE A 228 42.38 -3.90 6.73
CA ILE A 228 43.71 -3.61 6.13
C ILE A 228 44.30 -2.33 6.73
N SER A 229 43.51 -1.28 6.85
CA SER A 229 43.96 0.01 7.42
C SER A 229 44.37 -0.14 8.90
N PHE A 230 43.53 -0.84 9.69
CA PHE A 230 43.81 -1.09 11.11
C PHE A 230 45.08 -1.94 11.32
N ASN A 231 45.23 -2.98 10.53
CA ASN A 231 46.40 -3.85 10.61
C ASN A 231 47.68 -3.09 10.20
N SER A 232 47.61 -2.24 9.16
CA SER A 232 48.72 -1.35 8.77
C SER A 232 49.08 -0.39 9.88
N GLN A 233 48.10 0.25 10.52
CA GLN A 233 48.32 1.16 11.64
C GLN A 233 48.93 0.44 12.86
N LYS A 234 48.49 -0.77 13.18
CA LYS A 234 49.02 -1.58 14.28
C LYS A 234 50.50 -1.97 14.01
N MET A 235 50.82 -2.41 12.78
CA MET A 235 52.19 -2.70 12.38
C MET A 235 53.05 -1.46 12.43
N PHE A 236 52.56 -0.33 11.95
CA PHE A 236 53.26 0.96 12.01
C PHE A 236 53.62 1.31 13.46
N VAL A 237 52.67 1.31 14.39
CA VAL A 237 52.92 1.62 15.81
C VAL A 237 53.93 0.64 16.43
N SER A 238 53.81 -0.64 16.10
CA SER A 238 54.74 -1.69 16.59
C SER A 238 56.16 -1.43 16.08
N ASN A 239 56.32 -1.17 14.76
CA ASN A 239 57.61 -0.95 14.15
C ASN A 239 58.27 0.33 14.70
N VAL A 240 57.52 1.43 14.80
CA VAL A 240 57.99 2.68 15.43
C VAL A 240 58.47 2.46 16.84
N SER A 241 57.71 1.70 17.64
CA SER A 241 58.06 1.37 19.03
C SER A 241 59.36 0.57 19.11
N HIS A 242 59.53 -0.39 18.20
CA HIS A 242 60.78 -1.16 18.14
C HIS A 242 62.00 -0.29 17.70
N GLU A 243 61.83 0.51 16.64
CA GLU A 243 62.90 1.39 16.13
C GLU A 243 63.31 2.50 17.11
N MET A 244 62.40 2.93 18.01
CA MET A 244 62.69 3.87 19.08
C MET A 244 63.34 3.20 20.31
N ARG A 245 62.95 1.98 20.65
CA ARG A 245 63.44 1.29 21.84
C ARG A 245 64.91 0.97 21.76
N THR A 246 65.43 0.63 20.58
CA THR A 246 66.83 0.24 20.36
C THR A 246 67.80 1.37 20.66
N PRO A 247 67.69 2.55 20.04
CA PRO A 247 68.58 3.67 20.35
C PRO A 247 68.41 4.19 21.78
N LEU A 248 67.17 4.17 22.31
CA LEU A 248 66.94 4.60 23.69
C LEU A 248 67.61 3.64 24.70
N ALA A 249 67.58 2.34 24.47
CA ALA A 249 68.32 1.37 25.31
C ALA A 249 69.83 1.55 25.21
N ALA A 250 70.37 1.86 24.03
CA ALA A 250 71.79 2.14 23.86
C ALA A 250 72.24 3.45 24.62
N LEU A 251 71.43 4.51 24.53
CA LEU A 251 71.63 5.75 25.28
C LEU A 251 71.71 5.51 26.81
N ILE A 252 70.71 4.74 27.31
CA ILE A 252 70.61 4.42 28.75
C ILE A 252 71.82 3.60 29.19
N ALA A 253 72.20 2.58 28.43
CA ALA A 253 73.35 1.71 28.75
C ALA A 253 74.65 2.46 28.77
N GLU A 254 74.91 3.39 27.80
CA GLU A 254 76.11 4.20 27.74
C GLU A 254 76.18 5.18 28.93
N LEU A 255 75.06 5.81 29.30
CA LEU A 255 74.97 6.69 30.48
C LEU A 255 75.17 5.91 31.80
N ASP A 256 74.55 4.76 31.91
CA ASP A 256 74.75 3.93 33.08
C ASP A 256 76.17 3.47 33.28
N LEU A 257 76.86 3.09 32.20
CA LEU A 257 78.28 2.76 32.23
C LEU A 257 79.12 3.94 32.65
N CYS A 258 78.77 5.17 32.27
CA CYS A 258 79.51 6.42 32.72
C CYS A 258 79.30 6.72 34.20
N LEU A 259 78.15 6.30 34.79
CA LEU A 259 77.84 6.53 36.18
C LEU A 259 78.43 5.45 37.15
N GLN A 260 78.71 4.25 36.61
CA GLN A 260 79.19 3.12 37.46
C GLN A 260 80.68 3.11 37.74
N LYS A 261 81.49 3.77 36.93
CA LYS A 261 82.95 3.78 37.11
C LYS A 261 83.55 5.09 36.67
N ASP A 262 84.55 5.55 37.46
CA ASP A 262 85.36 6.69 37.07
C ASP A 262 86.10 6.44 35.73
N ARG A 263 86.00 7.37 34.81
CA ARG A 263 86.54 7.25 33.45
C ARG A 263 87.48 8.43 33.21
N THR A 264 88.34 8.26 32.24
CA THR A 264 89.22 9.40 31.78
C THR A 264 88.33 10.40 31.02
N GLU A 265 88.82 11.66 30.96
CA GLU A 265 88.11 12.71 30.19
C GLU A 265 87.86 12.34 28.75
N THR A 266 88.78 11.66 28.11
CA THR A 266 88.60 11.16 26.74
C THR A 266 87.49 10.12 26.60
N GLN A 267 87.36 9.24 27.59
CA GLN A 267 86.27 8.20 27.60
C GLN A 267 84.90 8.87 27.85
N TYR A 268 84.82 9.86 28.74
CA TYR A 268 83.56 10.59 28.92
C TYR A 268 83.18 11.36 27.67
N ARG A 269 84.15 12.01 26.98
CA ARG A 269 83.92 12.73 25.74
C ARG A 269 83.40 11.82 24.65
N GLN A 270 83.98 10.62 24.51
CA GLN A 270 83.51 9.62 23.54
C GLN A 270 82.10 9.13 23.86
N ALA A 271 81.78 8.80 25.11
CA ALA A 271 80.46 8.40 25.53
C ALA A 271 79.40 9.50 25.24
N MET A 272 79.72 10.75 25.56
CA MET A 272 78.85 11.90 25.24
C MET A 272 78.60 12.07 23.73
N GLN A 273 79.60 11.80 22.92
CA GLN A 273 79.49 11.84 21.45
C GLN A 273 78.54 10.71 20.94
N ASN A 274 78.69 9.51 21.47
CA ASN A 274 77.82 8.40 21.14
C ASN A 274 76.37 8.70 21.52
N VAL A 275 76.08 9.14 22.74
CA VAL A 275 74.78 9.57 23.24
C VAL A 275 74.19 10.66 22.34
N LEU A 276 74.99 11.69 21.98
CA LEU A 276 74.55 12.76 21.09
C LEU A 276 74.17 12.23 19.69
N GLN A 277 74.95 11.29 19.17
CA GLN A 277 74.69 10.66 17.87
C GLN A 277 73.39 9.90 17.87
N ASP A 278 73.10 9.05 18.90
CA ASP A 278 71.88 8.29 19.02
C ASP A 278 70.67 9.21 19.26
N ALA A 279 70.82 10.28 20.06
CA ALA A 279 69.77 11.29 20.24
C ALA A 279 69.36 11.97 18.91
N ARG A 280 70.38 12.36 18.10
CA ARG A 280 70.15 12.92 16.75
C ARG A 280 69.53 11.95 15.79
N ARG A 281 69.82 10.65 15.89
CA ARG A 281 69.18 9.59 15.10
C ARG A 281 67.72 9.49 15.46
N MET A 282 67.38 9.49 16.76
CA MET A 282 65.97 9.50 17.20
C MET A 282 65.20 10.72 16.70
N THR A 283 65.79 11.93 16.76
CA THR A 283 65.16 13.15 16.24
C THR A 283 64.85 13.02 14.75
N LYS A 284 65.80 12.50 13.95
CA LYS A 284 65.54 12.25 12.51
C LYS A 284 64.43 11.24 12.24
N LEU A 285 64.33 10.18 13.07
CA LEU A 285 63.24 9.21 12.96
C LEU A 285 61.88 9.87 13.26
N ILE A 286 61.79 10.68 14.31
CA ILE A 286 60.57 11.44 14.67
C ILE A 286 60.16 12.39 13.55
N ASP A 287 61.11 13.16 13.00
CA ASP A 287 60.87 14.08 11.89
C ASP A 287 60.39 13.34 10.62
N GLY A 288 60.98 12.18 10.33
CA GLY A 288 60.54 11.32 9.24
C GLY A 288 59.09 10.82 9.41
N LEU A 289 58.73 10.42 10.63
CA LEU A 289 57.36 9.99 10.98
C LEU A 289 56.37 11.13 10.87
N LEU A 290 56.68 12.32 11.35
CA LEU A 290 55.86 13.53 11.24
C LEU A 290 55.65 13.95 9.77
N ASN A 291 56.67 13.81 8.93
CA ASN A 291 56.58 14.11 7.50
C ASN A 291 55.70 13.09 6.76
N LEU A 292 55.77 11.80 7.11
CA LEU A 292 54.86 10.76 6.59
C LEU A 292 53.42 11.03 6.98
N ALA A 293 53.17 11.36 8.25
CA ALA A 293 51.80 11.69 8.71
C ALA A 293 51.21 12.93 8.00
N LYS A 294 52.06 13.95 7.74
CA LYS A 294 51.66 15.15 6.96
C LYS A 294 51.35 14.83 5.50
N ALA A 295 52.15 13.97 4.88
CA ALA A 295 51.98 13.58 3.47
C ALA A 295 50.69 12.78 3.25
N ASP A 296 50.34 11.90 4.17
CA ASP A 296 49.06 11.16 4.11
C ASP A 296 47.84 12.10 4.25
N TYR A 297 47.92 13.09 5.14
CA TYR A 297 46.84 14.10 5.29
C TYR A 297 46.69 14.97 4.04
N GLN A 298 47.79 15.33 3.34
CA GLN A 298 47.72 16.10 2.10
C GLN A 298 47.18 15.30 0.93
N LYS A 299 47.43 13.99 0.84
CA LYS A 299 46.85 13.13 -0.20
C LYS A 299 45.34 13.02 -0.09
N GLU A 300 44.80 13.00 1.11
CA GLU A 300 43.34 13.01 1.32
C GLU A 300 42.69 14.34 0.88
N GLN A 301 43.33 15.47 1.12
CA GLN A 301 42.83 16.78 0.68
C GLN A 301 42.83 16.93 -0.85
N ILE A 302 43.80 16.38 -1.55
CA ILE A 302 43.89 16.44 -3.03
C ILE A 302 42.78 15.56 -3.66
N LYS A 303 42.49 14.39 -3.11
CA LYS A 303 41.38 13.54 -3.59
C LYS A 303 39.99 14.19 -3.43
N MET A 304 39.77 15.02 -2.44
CA MET A 304 38.52 15.75 -2.23
C MET A 304 38.31 16.91 -3.20
N HIS A 305 39.34 17.40 -3.88
CA HIS A 305 39.23 18.50 -4.85
C HIS A 305 38.93 18.03 -6.27
N GLU A 306 39.27 16.80 -6.63
CA GLU A 306 38.95 16.22 -7.96
C GLU A 306 37.49 15.78 -8.13
N ILE A 307 36.71 15.71 -7.05
CA ILE A 307 35.30 15.32 -7.09
C ILE A 307 34.34 16.54 -7.22
N ARG A 308 34.88 17.75 -7.42
CA ARG A 308 34.11 19.00 -7.55
C ARG A 308 34.14 19.61 -8.96
N LEU A 309 34.21 18.79 -10.00
CA LEU A 309 34.01 19.22 -11.39
C LEU A 309 32.77 18.56 -12.00
#